data_4b90db51ae13e4a80f386ee994b57c2e
#
_entry.id   4b90db51ae13e4a80f386ee994b57c2e
#
_cell.length_a   1.000
_cell.length_b   1.000
_cell.length_c   1.000
_cell.angle_alpha   90.00
_cell.angle_beta   90.00
_cell.angle_gamma   90.00
#
_symmetry.space_group_name_H-M   'P 1'
#
loop_
_entity.id
_entity.type
_entity.pdbx_description
1 polymer ?
#
loop_
_entity_poly.entity_id
_entity_poly.type
_entity_poly.pdbx_seq_one_letter_code
_entity_poly.pdbx_strand_id
1 'polypeptide(L)'
;MASQEIETLVGALARLPGLGPRSARRAVLWLVKKRETALGPMLDALTAVRDRLVECEICGNVDTRNPCGICADPKRDRRQLCVVEDVADLWALDRARLFTGRYHVLGGRLSALDGVRPEDLAIGELLERVRAGGIDEVVLAMNATLEGQTTAHYIAERLEDRPVRITQLAHGLPVGGELDYLDEGTLAQALRARRPVG
;
A
#
# COMPACT_ATOMS: atom_id res chain seq x y z
N MET A 1 -31.58 -27.68 6.76
CA MET A 1 -30.14 -27.37 6.84
C MET A 1 -29.71 -26.88 5.46
N ALA A 2 -28.79 -25.93 5.39
CA ALA A 2 -28.22 -25.51 4.11
C ALA A 2 -27.38 -26.67 3.51
N SER A 3 -27.23 -26.71 2.18
CA SER A 3 -26.38 -27.71 1.54
C SER A 3 -24.90 -27.45 1.91
N GLN A 4 -24.07 -28.46 1.71
CA GLN A 4 -22.63 -28.39 2.01
C GLN A 4 -21.93 -27.28 1.21
N GLU A 5 -22.35 -27.06 -0.04
CA GLU A 5 -21.80 -26.01 -0.91
C GLU A 5 -22.08 -24.61 -0.33
N ILE A 6 -23.30 -24.38 0.18
CA ILE A 6 -23.68 -23.10 0.79
C ILE A 6 -22.87 -22.88 2.07
N GLU A 7 -22.73 -23.90 2.93
CA GLU A 7 -21.93 -23.78 4.16
C GLU A 7 -20.44 -23.59 3.84
N THR A 8 -19.91 -24.20 2.80
CA THR A 8 -18.54 -23.97 2.31
C THR A 8 -18.34 -22.51 1.89
N LEU A 9 -19.28 -21.93 1.15
CA LEU A 9 -19.23 -20.53 0.75
C LEU A 9 -19.32 -19.59 1.96
N VAL A 10 -20.19 -19.90 2.92
CA VAL A 10 -20.27 -19.15 4.20
C VAL A 10 -18.93 -19.19 4.93
N GLY A 11 -18.32 -20.36 5.02
CA GLY A 11 -17.01 -20.54 5.65
C GLY A 11 -15.89 -19.77 4.94
N ALA A 12 -15.90 -19.75 3.62
CA ALA A 12 -14.93 -18.99 2.83
C ALA A 12 -15.06 -17.48 3.08
N LEU A 13 -16.27 -16.93 3.04
CA LEU A 13 -16.50 -15.51 3.32
C LEU A 13 -16.23 -15.13 4.77
N ALA A 14 -16.47 -16.03 5.73
CA ALA A 14 -16.21 -15.77 7.15
C ALA A 14 -14.72 -15.65 7.49
N ARG A 15 -13.81 -16.07 6.60
CA ARG A 15 -12.35 -15.90 6.75
C ARG A 15 -11.86 -14.53 6.28
N LEU A 16 -12.70 -13.77 5.58
CA LEU A 16 -12.31 -12.43 5.14
C LEU A 16 -12.25 -11.47 6.33
N PRO A 17 -11.25 -10.58 6.39
CA PRO A 17 -11.16 -9.57 7.43
C PRO A 17 -12.44 -8.73 7.49
N GLY A 18 -12.97 -8.52 8.70
CA GLY A 18 -14.20 -7.75 8.91
C GLY A 18 -15.51 -8.51 8.63
N LEU A 19 -15.47 -9.72 8.09
CA LEU A 19 -16.65 -10.55 7.88
C LEU A 19 -16.73 -11.69 8.94
N GLY A 20 -17.47 -11.44 10.00
CA GLY A 20 -17.76 -12.51 10.98
C GLY A 20 -18.80 -13.51 10.43
N PRO A 21 -18.96 -14.70 11.08
CA PRO A 21 -19.85 -15.77 10.59
C PRO A 21 -21.30 -15.36 10.33
N ARG A 22 -21.85 -14.46 11.16
CA ARG A 22 -23.22 -13.94 10.98
C ARG A 22 -23.34 -13.07 9.70
N SER A 23 -22.36 -12.18 9.48
CA SER A 23 -22.32 -11.31 8.29
C SER A 23 -22.07 -12.11 7.02
N ALA A 24 -21.17 -13.10 7.06
CA ALA A 24 -20.91 -14.01 5.96
C ALA A 24 -22.18 -14.78 5.55
N ARG A 25 -22.92 -15.34 6.50
CA ARG A 25 -24.18 -16.04 6.23
C ARG A 25 -25.24 -15.11 5.59
N ARG A 26 -25.34 -13.88 6.07
CA ARG A 26 -26.24 -12.88 5.47
C ARG A 26 -25.82 -12.53 4.04
N ALA A 27 -24.54 -12.34 3.79
CA ALA A 27 -24.01 -12.07 2.46
C ALA A 27 -24.29 -13.22 1.48
N VAL A 28 -24.06 -14.47 1.89
CA VAL A 28 -24.35 -15.65 1.05
C VAL A 28 -25.85 -15.73 0.73
N LEU A 29 -26.73 -15.56 1.71
CA LEU A 29 -28.18 -15.58 1.47
C LEU A 29 -28.63 -14.46 0.51
N TRP A 30 -28.02 -13.29 0.59
CA TRP A 30 -28.29 -12.20 -0.33
C TRP A 30 -27.79 -12.51 -1.75
N LEU A 31 -26.58 -13.06 -1.89
CA LEU A 31 -26.01 -13.47 -3.18
C LEU A 31 -26.85 -14.56 -3.86
N VAL A 32 -27.27 -15.58 -3.11
CA VAL A 32 -28.11 -16.68 -3.62
C VAL A 32 -29.46 -16.15 -4.12
N LYS A 33 -30.08 -15.22 -3.39
CA LYS A 33 -31.33 -14.59 -3.82
C LYS A 33 -31.16 -13.72 -5.08
N LYS A 34 -29.95 -13.20 -5.31
CA LYS A 34 -29.61 -12.34 -6.46
C LYS A 34 -28.60 -13.03 -7.39
N ARG A 35 -28.93 -14.27 -7.75
CA ARG A 35 -28.04 -15.14 -8.50
C ARG A 35 -27.50 -14.49 -9.77
N GLU A 36 -28.39 -13.99 -10.64
CA GLU A 36 -28.01 -13.45 -11.94
C GLU A 36 -27.40 -12.04 -11.84
N THR A 37 -27.84 -11.22 -10.87
CA THR A 37 -27.44 -9.81 -10.79
C THR A 37 -26.30 -9.54 -9.82
N ALA A 38 -25.94 -10.50 -8.96
CA ALA A 38 -24.85 -10.33 -8.00
C ALA A 38 -23.88 -11.51 -7.93
N LEU A 39 -24.39 -12.74 -7.77
CA LEU A 39 -23.52 -13.90 -7.62
C LEU A 39 -22.74 -14.21 -8.89
N GLY A 40 -23.42 -14.21 -10.08
CA GLY A 40 -22.76 -14.43 -11.37
C GLY A 40 -21.64 -13.41 -11.63
N PRO A 41 -21.96 -12.10 -11.68
CA PRO A 41 -20.93 -11.08 -11.88
C PRO A 41 -19.80 -11.09 -10.86
N MET A 42 -20.07 -11.41 -9.59
CA MET A 42 -19.04 -11.56 -8.57
C MET A 42 -18.10 -12.72 -8.87
N LEU A 43 -18.64 -13.87 -9.29
CA LEU A 43 -17.85 -15.05 -9.68
C LEU A 43 -16.96 -14.74 -10.89
N ASP A 44 -17.53 -14.07 -11.90
CA ASP A 44 -16.78 -13.67 -13.11
C ASP A 44 -15.64 -12.72 -12.74
N ALA A 45 -15.88 -11.72 -11.87
CA ALA A 45 -14.85 -10.78 -11.41
C ALA A 45 -13.75 -11.49 -10.62
N LEU A 46 -14.10 -12.39 -9.69
CA LEU A 46 -13.13 -13.17 -8.91
C LEU A 46 -12.27 -14.05 -9.82
N THR A 47 -12.90 -14.71 -10.80
CA THR A 47 -12.22 -15.55 -11.77
C THR A 47 -11.26 -14.71 -12.62
N ALA A 48 -11.72 -13.58 -13.15
CA ALA A 48 -10.89 -12.69 -13.96
C ALA A 48 -9.67 -12.16 -13.20
N VAL A 49 -9.83 -11.79 -11.93
CA VAL A 49 -8.71 -11.37 -11.07
C VAL A 49 -7.76 -12.53 -10.83
N ARG A 50 -8.25 -13.69 -10.38
CA ARG A 50 -7.42 -14.87 -10.11
C ARG A 50 -6.56 -15.26 -11.32
N ASP A 51 -7.14 -15.24 -12.52
CA ASP A 51 -6.48 -15.75 -13.73
C ASP A 51 -5.50 -14.75 -14.36
N ARG A 52 -5.60 -13.46 -14.01
CA ARG A 52 -4.79 -12.37 -14.58
C ARG A 52 -3.92 -11.64 -13.57
N LEU A 53 -4.04 -11.98 -12.28
CA LEU A 53 -3.29 -11.30 -11.24
C LEU A 53 -1.79 -11.43 -11.48
N VAL A 54 -1.10 -10.29 -11.58
CA VAL A 54 0.35 -10.21 -11.76
C VAL A 54 0.91 -9.08 -10.90
N GLU A 55 2.15 -9.27 -10.47
CA GLU A 55 2.94 -8.20 -9.89
C GLU A 55 3.60 -7.39 -11.02
N CYS A 56 3.57 -6.08 -10.89
CA CYS A 56 4.18 -5.17 -11.86
C CYS A 56 5.70 -5.20 -11.76
N GLU A 57 6.37 -5.64 -12.80
CA GLU A 57 7.85 -5.72 -12.88
C GLU A 57 8.56 -4.38 -12.67
N ILE A 58 7.85 -3.24 -12.86
CA ILE A 58 8.45 -1.90 -12.70
C ILE A 58 8.33 -1.39 -11.26
N CYS A 59 7.22 -1.67 -10.56
CA CYS A 59 6.95 -1.00 -9.30
C CYS A 59 6.47 -1.90 -8.15
N GLY A 60 6.30 -3.21 -8.36
CA GLY A 60 5.80 -4.14 -7.35
C GLY A 60 4.29 -4.01 -7.04
N ASN A 61 3.54 -3.15 -7.76
CA ASN A 61 2.09 -3.09 -7.59
C ASN A 61 1.41 -4.34 -8.13
N VAL A 62 0.30 -4.74 -7.54
CA VAL A 62 -0.54 -5.84 -8.01
C VAL A 62 -1.61 -5.31 -8.97
N ASP A 63 -1.68 -5.89 -10.18
CA ASP A 63 -2.64 -5.51 -11.24
C ASP A 63 -3.01 -6.77 -12.06
N THR A 64 -3.91 -6.61 -13.01
CA THR A 64 -4.27 -7.63 -14.01
C THR A 64 -3.55 -7.43 -15.35
N ARG A 65 -2.56 -6.54 -15.38
CA ARG A 65 -1.70 -6.25 -16.53
C ARG A 65 -0.29 -5.85 -16.08
N ASN A 66 0.71 -6.11 -16.93
CA ASN A 66 2.10 -5.69 -16.73
C ASN A 66 2.62 -4.97 -17.98
N PRO A 67 3.09 -3.69 -17.89
CA PRO A 67 3.11 -2.86 -16.69
C PRO A 67 1.72 -2.49 -16.18
N CYS A 68 1.61 -2.26 -14.85
CA CYS A 68 0.34 -1.88 -14.22
C CYS A 68 -0.19 -0.54 -14.74
N GLY A 69 -1.46 -0.24 -14.43
CA GLY A 69 -2.11 0.99 -14.86
C GLY A 69 -1.36 2.26 -14.52
N ILE A 70 -0.73 2.30 -13.35
CA ILE A 70 0.06 3.45 -12.89
C ILE A 70 1.35 3.60 -13.70
N CYS A 71 2.09 2.52 -13.91
CA CYS A 71 3.35 2.56 -14.66
C CYS A 71 3.14 2.83 -16.16
N ALA A 72 2.02 2.38 -16.72
CA ALA A 72 1.65 2.58 -18.11
C ALA A 72 1.07 3.98 -18.41
N ASP A 73 0.63 4.73 -17.40
CA ASP A 73 0.02 6.04 -17.58
C ASP A 73 1.09 7.09 -18.02
N PRO A 74 1.00 7.64 -19.23
CA PRO A 74 1.96 8.63 -19.74
C PRO A 74 1.85 10.01 -19.04
N LYS A 75 0.75 10.26 -18.32
CA LYS A 75 0.52 11.51 -17.60
C LYS A 75 1.27 11.57 -16.27
N ARG A 76 1.78 10.43 -15.78
CA ARG A 76 2.54 10.35 -14.53
C ARG A 76 3.93 10.98 -14.69
N ASP A 77 4.31 11.83 -13.75
CA ASP A 77 5.65 12.41 -13.69
C ASP A 77 6.68 11.32 -13.37
N ARG A 78 7.57 11.05 -14.32
CA ARG A 78 8.63 10.05 -14.20
C ARG A 78 9.77 10.49 -13.29
N ARG A 79 9.85 11.78 -12.99
CA ARG A 79 10.91 12.37 -12.16
C ARG A 79 10.63 12.29 -10.68
N GLN A 80 9.39 11.95 -10.29
CA GLN A 80 9.00 11.76 -8.91
C GLN A 80 8.69 10.28 -8.63
N LEU A 81 9.31 9.73 -7.61
CA LEU A 81 9.14 8.34 -7.19
C LEU A 81 8.72 8.28 -5.72
N CYS A 82 7.52 7.76 -5.45
CA CYS A 82 7.03 7.51 -4.10
C CYS A 82 7.29 6.04 -3.72
N VAL A 83 8.03 5.83 -2.67
CA VAL A 83 8.38 4.50 -2.13
C VAL A 83 7.44 4.19 -0.98
N VAL A 84 6.80 3.03 -1.02
CA VAL A 84 5.84 2.55 -0.01
C VAL A 84 6.21 1.17 0.49
N GLU A 85 5.76 0.80 1.69
CA GLU A 85 6.00 -0.52 2.26
C GLU A 85 5.22 -1.61 1.54
N ASP A 86 3.92 -1.36 1.27
CA ASP A 86 2.99 -2.37 0.74
C ASP A 86 2.09 -1.80 -0.37
N VAL A 87 1.48 -2.69 -1.13
CA VAL A 87 0.50 -2.36 -2.18
C VAL A 87 -0.71 -1.61 -1.61
N ALA A 88 -1.13 -1.92 -0.38
CA ALA A 88 -2.23 -1.23 0.27
C ALA A 88 -1.93 0.26 0.48
N ASP A 89 -0.70 0.61 0.86
CA ASP A 89 -0.24 2.00 1.02
C ASP A 89 -0.25 2.73 -0.32
N LEU A 90 0.26 2.07 -1.39
CA LEU A 90 0.19 2.60 -2.74
C LEU A 90 -1.25 2.92 -3.14
N TRP A 91 -2.17 1.97 -2.97
CA TRP A 91 -3.57 2.18 -3.33
C TRP A 91 -4.24 3.28 -2.51
N ALA A 92 -3.87 3.43 -1.24
CA ALA A 92 -4.38 4.52 -0.39
C ALA A 92 -3.92 5.89 -0.92
N LEU A 93 -2.63 6.05 -1.23
CA LEU A 93 -2.07 7.28 -1.76
C LEU A 93 -2.60 7.60 -3.18
N ASP A 94 -2.68 6.60 -4.05
CA ASP A 94 -3.16 6.80 -5.43
C ASP A 94 -4.64 7.17 -5.47
N ARG A 95 -5.46 6.57 -4.62
CA ARG A 95 -6.87 6.93 -4.47
C ARG A 95 -7.08 8.36 -4.01
N ALA A 96 -6.18 8.91 -3.20
CA ALA A 96 -6.23 10.30 -2.77
C ALA A 96 -5.99 11.29 -3.92
N ARG A 97 -5.38 10.87 -5.05
CA ARG A 97 -5.09 11.66 -6.26
C ARG A 97 -4.26 12.92 -6.01
N LEU A 98 -3.46 12.92 -4.95
CA LEU A 98 -2.60 14.06 -4.57
C LEU A 98 -1.18 13.92 -5.12
N PHE A 99 -0.76 12.70 -5.47
CA PHE A 99 0.55 12.42 -6.01
C PHE A 99 0.47 12.02 -7.49
N THR A 100 1.19 12.74 -8.34
CA THR A 100 1.19 12.55 -9.79
C THR A 100 2.38 11.77 -10.31
N GLY A 101 3.33 11.42 -9.44
CA GLY A 101 4.51 10.64 -9.77
C GLY A 101 4.25 9.14 -9.89
N ARG A 102 5.34 8.38 -9.93
CA ARG A 102 5.33 6.92 -9.97
C ARG A 102 5.58 6.34 -8.59
N TYR A 103 5.28 5.07 -8.43
CA TYR A 103 5.45 4.36 -7.16
C TYR A 103 6.53 3.27 -7.25
N HIS A 104 7.00 2.85 -6.08
CA HIS A 104 7.82 1.66 -5.86
C HIS A 104 7.38 1.01 -4.56
N VAL A 105 6.98 -0.26 -4.63
CA VAL A 105 6.55 -1.07 -3.49
C VAL A 105 7.74 -1.88 -3.02
N LEU A 106 8.06 -1.81 -1.72
CA LEU A 106 9.16 -2.57 -1.13
C LEU A 106 8.81 -4.03 -0.84
N GLY A 107 7.52 -4.34 -0.69
CA GLY A 107 7.04 -5.66 -0.26
C GLY A 107 7.11 -5.88 1.26
N GLY A 108 7.41 -4.84 2.04
CA GLY A 108 7.49 -4.88 3.49
C GLY A 108 8.36 -3.76 4.07
N ARG A 109 8.84 -3.98 5.28
CA ARG A 109 9.75 -3.08 6.00
C ARG A 109 10.84 -3.89 6.73
N LEU A 110 11.96 -3.28 7.03
CA LEU A 110 13.01 -3.90 7.85
C LEU A 110 12.47 -4.20 9.25
N SER A 111 12.67 -5.43 9.71
CA SER A 111 12.25 -5.86 11.05
C SER A 111 13.24 -6.88 11.60
N ALA A 112 13.96 -6.48 12.63
CA ALA A 112 14.87 -7.41 13.33
C ALA A 112 14.10 -8.50 14.07
N LEU A 113 12.89 -8.20 14.56
CA LEU A 113 12.03 -9.15 15.28
C LEU A 113 11.45 -10.21 14.36
N ASP A 114 11.04 -9.81 13.15
CA ASP A 114 10.47 -10.71 12.14
C ASP A 114 11.55 -11.31 11.23
N GLY A 115 12.81 -10.91 11.41
CA GLY A 115 13.95 -11.38 10.61
C GLY A 115 13.97 -10.82 9.18
N VAL A 116 13.23 -9.76 8.88
CA VAL A 116 13.18 -9.14 7.55
C VAL A 116 14.41 -8.27 7.33
N ARG A 117 15.19 -8.61 6.33
CA ARG A 117 16.45 -7.97 5.96
C ARG A 117 16.31 -7.15 4.68
N PRO A 118 17.31 -6.30 4.33
CA PRO A 118 17.27 -5.54 3.09
C PRO A 118 17.12 -6.36 1.81
N GLU A 119 17.70 -7.57 1.80
CA GLU A 119 17.62 -8.51 0.69
C GLU A 119 16.26 -9.19 0.50
N ASP A 120 15.40 -9.12 1.52
CA ASP A 120 14.03 -9.64 1.47
C ASP A 120 13.04 -8.60 0.91
N LEU A 121 13.51 -7.37 0.67
CA LEU A 121 12.73 -6.24 0.19
C LEU A 121 13.23 -5.76 -1.18
N ALA A 122 12.35 -5.16 -1.99
CA ALA A 122 12.68 -4.60 -3.30
C ALA A 122 13.54 -3.30 -3.21
N ILE A 123 14.48 -3.25 -2.23
CA ILE A 123 15.40 -2.11 -2.07
C ILE A 123 16.46 -2.12 -3.17
N GLY A 124 16.95 -3.31 -3.56
CA GLY A 124 17.91 -3.45 -4.65
C GLY A 124 17.38 -2.85 -5.95
N GLU A 125 16.16 -3.22 -6.33
CA GLU A 125 15.44 -2.73 -7.51
C GLU A 125 15.18 -1.22 -7.45
N LEU A 126 14.88 -0.68 -6.27
CA LEU A 126 14.77 0.76 -6.04
C LEU A 126 16.09 1.48 -6.37
N LEU A 127 17.20 0.99 -5.83
CA LEU A 127 18.52 1.57 -6.05
C LEU A 127 18.94 1.51 -7.52
N GLU A 128 18.68 0.40 -8.21
CA GLU A 128 18.92 0.27 -9.64
C GLU A 128 18.06 1.24 -10.45
N ARG A 129 16.80 1.41 -10.07
CA ARG A 129 15.87 2.34 -10.71
C ARG A 129 16.33 3.80 -10.57
N VAL A 130 16.83 4.19 -9.41
CA VAL A 130 17.39 5.53 -9.19
C VAL A 130 18.73 5.69 -9.95
N ARG A 131 19.57 4.66 -10.00
CA ARG A 131 20.83 4.65 -10.77
C ARG A 131 20.61 4.84 -12.27
N ALA A 132 19.54 4.29 -12.82
CA ALA A 132 19.20 4.44 -14.22
C ALA A 132 18.93 5.90 -14.62
N GLY A 133 18.73 6.78 -13.63
CA GLY A 133 18.57 8.22 -13.81
C GLY A 133 17.14 8.66 -14.20
N GLY A 134 16.95 9.97 -14.30
CA GLY A 134 15.66 10.58 -14.66
C GLY A 134 14.69 10.69 -13.47
N ILE A 135 15.15 10.45 -12.23
CA ILE A 135 14.39 10.68 -10.99
C ILE A 135 15.03 11.86 -10.27
N ASP A 136 14.26 12.92 -10.05
CA ASP A 136 14.69 14.12 -9.34
C ASP A 136 14.33 14.06 -7.85
N GLU A 137 13.29 13.32 -7.50
CA GLU A 137 12.82 13.19 -6.13
C GLU A 137 12.37 11.76 -5.79
N VAL A 138 12.84 11.26 -4.65
CA VAL A 138 12.35 10.05 -3.99
C VAL A 138 11.60 10.46 -2.73
N VAL A 139 10.31 10.19 -2.68
CA VAL A 139 9.45 10.42 -1.52
C VAL A 139 9.33 9.11 -0.73
N LEU A 140 9.88 9.04 0.47
CA LEU A 140 9.78 7.89 1.36
C LEU A 140 8.45 7.97 2.13
N ALA A 141 7.45 7.21 1.69
CA ALA A 141 6.11 7.17 2.26
C ALA A 141 5.94 5.93 3.16
N MET A 142 6.86 5.80 4.13
CA MET A 142 6.82 4.71 5.11
C MET A 142 5.80 5.00 6.21
N ASN A 143 5.30 3.93 6.83
CA ASN A 143 4.43 4.05 7.98
C ASN A 143 5.17 4.72 9.17
N ALA A 144 4.43 5.43 10.02
CA ALA A 144 4.99 6.16 11.18
C ALA A 144 5.34 5.22 12.35
N THR A 145 5.91 4.05 12.05
CA THR A 145 6.41 3.05 13.00
C THR A 145 7.93 3.14 13.13
N LEU A 146 8.50 2.54 14.17
CA LEU A 146 9.96 2.48 14.33
C LEU A 146 10.62 1.76 13.15
N GLU A 147 10.04 0.63 12.72
CA GLU A 147 10.52 -0.15 11.59
C GLU A 147 10.43 0.63 10.27
N GLY A 148 9.32 1.37 10.06
CA GLY A 148 9.16 2.22 8.88
C GLY A 148 10.20 3.35 8.85
N GLN A 149 10.47 4.00 9.99
CA GLN A 149 11.51 5.02 10.10
C GLN A 149 12.91 4.43 9.88
N THR A 150 13.20 3.25 10.42
CA THR A 150 14.47 2.54 10.21
C THR A 150 14.64 2.20 8.72
N THR A 151 13.58 1.74 8.06
CA THR A 151 13.59 1.44 6.63
C THR A 151 13.84 2.69 5.80
N ALA A 152 13.17 3.80 6.13
CA ALA A 152 13.37 5.09 5.46
C ALA A 152 14.82 5.57 5.60
N HIS A 153 15.38 5.49 6.80
CA HIS A 153 16.76 5.89 7.07
C HIS A 153 17.77 5.05 6.29
N TYR A 154 17.60 3.73 6.32
CA TYR A 154 18.44 2.81 5.54
C TYR A 154 18.45 3.13 4.04
N ILE A 155 17.26 3.40 3.46
CA ILE A 155 17.15 3.76 2.04
C ILE A 155 17.82 5.12 1.79
N ALA A 156 17.62 6.11 2.66
CA ALA A 156 18.21 7.42 2.53
C ALA A 156 19.75 7.37 2.52
N GLU A 157 20.38 6.62 3.43
CA GLU A 157 21.83 6.39 3.45
C GLU A 157 22.34 5.77 2.14
N ARG A 158 21.61 4.80 1.57
CA ARG A 158 21.99 4.14 0.30
C ARG A 158 21.88 5.04 -0.91
N LEU A 159 21.12 6.12 -0.80
CA LEU A 159 20.91 7.11 -1.86
C LEU A 159 21.69 8.43 -1.63
N GLU A 160 22.43 8.59 -0.53
CA GLU A 160 23.12 9.83 -0.15
C GLU A 160 24.07 10.35 -1.26
N ASP A 161 24.78 9.46 -1.91
CA ASP A 161 25.72 9.80 -3.00
C ASP A 161 25.02 10.03 -4.36
N ARG A 162 23.70 10.09 -4.42
CA ARG A 162 22.94 10.26 -5.67
C ARG A 162 22.42 11.67 -5.82
N PRO A 163 22.42 12.22 -7.03
CA PRO A 163 21.86 13.56 -7.30
C PRO A 163 20.32 13.52 -7.33
N VAL A 164 19.71 13.02 -6.25
CA VAL A 164 18.26 12.90 -6.10
C VAL A 164 17.85 13.50 -4.76
N ARG A 165 16.78 14.28 -4.76
CA ARG A 165 16.21 14.80 -3.51
C ARG A 165 15.45 13.70 -2.78
N ILE A 166 15.78 13.48 -1.52
CA ILE A 166 15.07 12.53 -0.69
C ILE A 166 14.16 13.29 0.26
N THR A 167 12.89 12.96 0.26
CA THR A 167 11.88 13.53 1.14
C THR A 167 11.08 12.42 1.81
N GLN A 168 10.37 12.74 2.89
CA GLN A 168 9.45 11.79 3.53
C GLN A 168 8.13 12.48 3.87
N LEU A 169 7.09 11.69 4.08
CA LEU A 169 5.80 12.22 4.51
C LEU A 169 5.93 12.90 5.87
N ALA A 170 5.28 14.05 6.03
CA ALA A 170 5.27 14.77 7.29
C ALA A 170 4.52 13.95 8.35
N HIS A 171 5.12 13.86 9.53
CA HIS A 171 4.47 13.29 10.72
C HIS A 171 3.89 14.43 11.56
N GLY A 172 2.71 14.25 12.14
CA GLY A 172 2.11 15.27 12.99
C GLY A 172 0.64 15.03 13.29
N LEU A 173 -0.02 16.10 13.70
CA LEU A 173 -1.44 16.10 14.05
C LEU A 173 -2.29 15.80 12.82
N PRO A 174 -3.27 14.90 12.90
CA PRO A 174 -4.21 14.70 11.83
C PRO A 174 -5.11 15.92 11.65
N VAL A 175 -5.41 16.26 10.41
CA VAL A 175 -6.32 17.39 10.12
C VAL A 175 -7.70 17.09 10.68
N GLY A 176 -8.23 18.03 11.49
CA GLY A 176 -9.53 17.86 12.18
C GLY A 176 -9.46 17.06 13.48
N GLY A 177 -8.26 16.64 13.92
CA GLY A 177 -8.07 15.99 15.22
C GLY A 177 -7.99 17.01 16.36
N GLU A 178 -8.61 16.68 17.51
CA GLU A 178 -8.50 17.45 18.75
C GLU A 178 -7.36 16.86 19.61
N LEU A 179 -6.59 17.72 20.31
CA LEU A 179 -5.38 17.31 21.02
C LEU A 179 -5.62 16.29 22.15
N ASP A 180 -6.77 16.39 22.81
CA ASP A 180 -7.16 15.53 23.93
C ASP A 180 -7.52 14.09 23.52
N TYR A 181 -7.75 13.83 22.22
CA TYR A 181 -7.99 12.49 21.69
C TYR A 181 -6.74 11.81 21.09
N LEU A 182 -5.58 12.49 21.17
CA LEU A 182 -4.34 11.96 20.58
C LEU A 182 -3.47 11.28 21.64
N ASP A 183 -2.80 10.23 21.26
CA ASP A 183 -1.83 9.56 22.11
C ASP A 183 -0.55 10.40 22.32
N GLU A 184 0.16 10.11 23.43
CA GLU A 184 1.37 10.83 23.81
C GLU A 184 2.47 10.79 22.75
N GLY A 185 2.59 9.69 22.01
CA GLY A 185 3.58 9.53 20.94
C GLY A 185 3.32 10.48 19.77
N THR A 186 2.06 10.59 19.31
CA THR A 186 1.63 11.52 18.28
C THR A 186 1.85 12.98 18.72
N LEU A 187 1.51 13.32 19.96
CA LEU A 187 1.74 14.67 20.52
C LEU A 187 3.24 14.99 20.59
N ALA A 188 4.06 14.06 21.07
CA ALA A 188 5.51 14.24 21.14
C ALA A 188 6.12 14.46 19.74
N GLN A 189 5.68 13.70 18.74
CA GLN A 189 6.13 13.84 17.37
C GLN A 189 5.71 15.18 16.76
N ALA A 190 4.47 15.62 16.98
CA ALA A 190 3.99 16.92 16.52
C ALA A 190 4.79 18.08 17.13
N LEU A 191 5.13 17.99 18.42
CA LEU A 191 5.96 18.99 19.11
C LEU A 191 7.39 19.03 18.56
N ARG A 192 7.99 17.87 18.23
CA ARG A 192 9.32 17.79 17.59
C ARG A 192 9.30 18.39 16.20
N ALA A 193 8.26 18.13 15.43
CA ALA A 193 8.09 18.58 14.04
C ALA A 193 7.49 20.00 13.92
N ARG A 194 7.32 20.73 15.03
CA ARG A 194 6.74 22.08 15.04
C ARG A 194 7.49 23.03 14.12
N ARG A 195 6.75 23.89 13.43
CA ARG A 195 7.29 24.91 12.51
C ARG A 195 6.91 26.31 13.00
N PRO A 196 7.70 27.34 12.68
CA PRO A 196 7.28 28.72 12.89
C PRO A 196 5.97 29.01 12.17
N VAL A 197 5.11 29.81 12.79
CA VAL A 197 3.93 30.40 12.14
C VAL A 197 4.41 31.59 11.36
N GLY A 198 4.36 31.51 10.04
CA GLY A 198 4.72 32.57 9.11
C GLY A 198 3.57 33.54 8.88
#